data_c8fbf7b6e94b0ac29550292db4583543
#
_entry.id   c8fbf7b6e94b0ac29550292db4583543
#
_cell.length_a   1.000
_cell.length_b   1.000
_cell.length_c   1.000
_cell.angle_alpha   90.00
_cell.angle_beta   90.00
_cell.angle_gamma   90.00
#
_symmetry.space_group_name_H-M   'P 1'
#
loop_
_entity.id
_entity.type
_entity.pdbx_description
1 polymer ?
#
loop_
_entity_poly.entity_id
_entity_poly.type
_entity_poly.pdbx_seq_one_letter_code
_entity_poly.pdbx_strand_id
1 'polypeptide(L)'
;ATGLDIKHITRSNRSGFKAGALKQGLEIAKGAYIAIFDADFLPQQSWLYDTIPYFKDPEIGVVQTRWGHINKNYSLLTKVQAFALDAHFTLEQVGRNSKGHFINFNGTAGVWRRACILDAGNWEGDTLTEDLDLSYRAQLKSWKFKYLEDVETPAELPVVISAARSQQFRWNKGGAENFQKMARRVLKSNHVSSKTKIHSLLHLLNSTMFLNIFLVAILSIPMLYIKNEYESLKGYFIVMSFFVVSTGIFFVCYWYTFKSIYGGGVKQFIKYIGMF
;
A
#
# COMPACT_ATOMS: atom_id res chain seq x y z
N ALA A 1 23.51 -21.76 -22.17
CA ALA A 1 23.62 -21.21 -20.81
C ALA A 1 23.82 -19.70 -20.91
N THR A 2 23.03 -18.90 -20.21
CA THR A 2 23.01 -17.42 -20.33
C THR A 2 24.23 -16.74 -19.68
N GLY A 3 25.14 -17.49 -19.03
CA GLY A 3 26.26 -16.94 -18.24
C GLY A 3 25.85 -16.18 -16.97
N LEU A 4 24.55 -16.13 -16.66
CA LEU A 4 24.02 -15.47 -15.47
C LEU A 4 24.07 -16.41 -14.25
N ASP A 5 24.42 -15.88 -13.07
CA ASP A 5 24.39 -16.60 -11.78
C ASP A 5 22.92 -16.75 -11.31
N ILE A 6 22.20 -17.71 -11.91
CA ILE A 6 20.82 -18.02 -11.56
C ILE A 6 20.81 -19.17 -10.56
N LYS A 7 20.12 -18.96 -9.42
CA LYS A 7 19.94 -19.96 -8.38
C LYS A 7 18.48 -20.26 -8.15
N HIS A 8 18.09 -21.51 -8.28
CA HIS A 8 16.76 -21.99 -7.90
C HIS A 8 16.80 -22.44 -6.45
N ILE A 9 16.08 -21.74 -5.57
CA ILE A 9 16.02 -22.03 -4.13
C ILE A 9 14.67 -22.63 -3.81
N THR A 10 14.67 -23.88 -3.33
CA THR A 10 13.47 -24.58 -2.86
C THR A 10 13.52 -24.76 -1.36
N ARG A 11 12.36 -24.82 -0.72
CA ARG A 11 12.23 -25.07 0.72
C ARG A 11 11.38 -26.30 0.98
N SER A 12 11.80 -27.13 1.94
CA SER A 12 11.05 -28.31 2.37
C SER A 12 9.80 -27.97 3.19
N ASN A 13 9.75 -26.77 3.78
CA ASN A 13 8.63 -26.29 4.56
C ASN A 13 8.24 -24.85 4.15
N ARG A 14 7.05 -24.39 4.55
CA ARG A 14 6.54 -23.05 4.27
C ARG A 14 6.59 -22.11 5.48
N SER A 15 7.46 -22.40 6.46
CA SER A 15 7.61 -21.57 7.65
C SER A 15 7.91 -20.12 7.29
N GLY A 16 7.15 -19.17 7.86
CA GLY A 16 7.27 -17.75 7.57
C GLY A 16 6.82 -17.35 6.15
N PHE A 17 6.20 -18.25 5.38
CA PHE A 17 5.68 -17.98 4.02
C PHE A 17 6.68 -17.21 3.14
N LYS A 18 6.28 -16.02 2.60
CA LYS A 18 7.13 -15.17 1.77
C LYS A 18 8.30 -14.59 2.56
N ALA A 19 8.07 -14.13 3.79
CA ALA A 19 9.13 -13.63 4.68
C ALA A 19 10.27 -14.65 4.86
N GLY A 20 9.89 -15.92 5.14
CA GLY A 20 10.88 -17.00 5.26
C GLY A 20 11.64 -17.29 3.96
N ALA A 21 10.99 -17.16 2.80
CA ALA A 21 11.65 -17.31 1.51
C ALA A 21 12.64 -16.17 1.24
N LEU A 22 12.21 -14.93 1.50
CA LEU A 22 13.06 -13.74 1.33
C LEU A 22 14.26 -13.76 2.29
N LYS A 23 14.06 -14.20 3.54
CA LYS A 23 15.13 -14.35 4.52
C LYS A 23 16.19 -15.34 4.03
N GLN A 24 15.79 -16.52 3.57
CA GLN A 24 16.72 -17.53 3.01
C GLN A 24 17.39 -17.03 1.73
N GLY A 25 16.66 -16.36 0.84
CA GLY A 25 17.22 -15.74 -0.35
C GLY A 25 18.29 -14.70 -0.03
N LEU A 26 18.07 -13.90 1.02
CA LEU A 26 19.04 -12.90 1.45
C LEU A 26 20.37 -13.50 1.95
N GLU A 27 20.34 -14.68 2.57
CA GLU A 27 21.57 -15.39 3.01
C GLU A 27 22.47 -15.76 1.83
N ILE A 28 21.87 -16.05 0.68
CA ILE A 28 22.58 -16.48 -0.54
C ILE A 28 22.92 -15.28 -1.44
N ALA A 29 22.10 -14.25 -1.41
CA ALA A 29 22.30 -13.05 -2.22
C ALA A 29 23.59 -12.31 -1.80
N LYS A 30 24.40 -11.90 -2.79
CA LYS A 30 25.68 -11.20 -2.55
C LYS A 30 25.60 -9.69 -2.82
N GLY A 31 24.54 -9.23 -3.49
CA GLY A 31 24.37 -7.83 -3.90
C GLY A 31 24.22 -6.88 -2.72
N ALA A 32 24.73 -5.66 -2.90
CA ALA A 32 24.48 -4.54 -1.97
C ALA A 32 23.03 -4.06 -2.03
N TYR A 33 22.35 -4.30 -3.15
CA TYR A 33 20.97 -3.97 -3.40
C TYR A 33 20.20 -5.24 -3.74
N ILE A 34 18.98 -5.34 -3.24
CA ILE A 34 18.10 -6.50 -3.40
C ILE A 34 16.82 -6.04 -4.10
N ALA A 35 16.70 -6.34 -5.39
CA ALA A 35 15.47 -6.14 -6.14
C ALA A 35 14.52 -7.31 -5.89
N ILE A 36 13.25 -7.02 -5.65
CA ILE A 36 12.22 -8.03 -5.35
C ILE A 36 11.09 -7.92 -6.35
N PHE A 37 10.77 -9.05 -7.01
CA PHE A 37 9.64 -9.17 -7.92
C PHE A 37 8.85 -10.44 -7.60
N ASP A 38 7.54 -10.33 -7.57
CA ASP A 38 6.65 -11.47 -7.69
C ASP A 38 6.67 -11.98 -9.14
N ALA A 39 6.32 -13.24 -9.36
CA ALA A 39 6.54 -13.92 -10.65
C ALA A 39 5.69 -13.35 -11.81
N ASP A 40 4.67 -12.57 -11.51
CA ASP A 40 3.75 -11.93 -12.45
C ASP A 40 4.13 -10.47 -12.80
N PHE A 41 5.22 -9.95 -12.22
CA PHE A 41 5.70 -8.59 -12.49
C PHE A 41 6.66 -8.55 -13.68
N LEU A 42 6.46 -7.57 -14.56
CA LEU A 42 7.24 -7.38 -15.79
C LEU A 42 7.99 -6.03 -15.75
N PRO A 43 9.17 -5.95 -15.11
CA PRO A 43 9.95 -4.72 -15.08
C PRO A 43 10.46 -4.37 -16.50
N GLN A 44 10.52 -3.08 -16.81
CA GLN A 44 11.11 -2.58 -18.03
C GLN A 44 12.64 -2.80 -18.02
N GLN A 45 13.27 -2.84 -19.20
CA GLN A 45 14.73 -3.04 -19.32
C GLN A 45 15.55 -1.94 -18.63
N SER A 46 15.04 -0.72 -18.58
CA SER A 46 15.67 0.41 -17.90
C SER A 46 15.49 0.41 -16.39
N TRP A 47 14.64 -0.46 -15.83
CA TRP A 47 14.15 -0.38 -14.46
C TRP A 47 15.25 -0.25 -13.39
N LEU A 48 16.37 -0.96 -13.55
CA LEU A 48 17.51 -0.83 -12.65
C LEU A 48 18.23 0.53 -12.83
N TYR A 49 18.32 1.02 -14.06
CA TYR A 49 18.89 2.35 -14.34
C TYR A 49 18.06 3.47 -13.73
N ASP A 50 16.74 3.28 -13.65
CA ASP A 50 15.81 4.25 -13.10
C ASP A 50 15.75 4.21 -11.57
N THR A 51 16.11 3.09 -10.94
CA THR A 51 15.96 2.90 -9.48
C THR A 51 17.28 3.01 -8.71
N ILE A 52 18.35 2.40 -9.19
CA ILE A 52 19.64 2.31 -8.46
C ILE A 52 20.28 3.67 -8.18
N PRO A 53 20.22 4.70 -9.08
CA PRO A 53 20.87 5.97 -8.83
C PRO A 53 20.42 6.69 -7.55
N TYR A 54 19.21 6.44 -7.07
CA TYR A 54 18.72 7.06 -5.83
C TYR A 54 19.49 6.59 -4.58
N PHE A 55 20.11 5.42 -4.63
CA PHE A 55 20.95 4.91 -3.54
C PHE A 55 22.32 5.60 -3.40
N LYS A 56 22.61 6.63 -4.22
CA LYS A 56 23.71 7.55 -3.95
C LYS A 56 23.51 8.28 -2.62
N ASP A 57 22.27 8.54 -2.24
CA ASP A 57 21.94 8.97 -0.88
C ASP A 57 22.05 7.76 0.06
N PRO A 58 22.99 7.78 1.04
CA PRO A 58 23.21 6.65 1.96
C PRO A 58 22.02 6.41 2.92
N GLU A 59 21.15 7.39 3.12
CA GLU A 59 19.98 7.27 3.99
C GLU A 59 18.79 6.56 3.30
N ILE A 60 18.82 6.42 1.96
CA ILE A 60 17.78 5.70 1.24
C ILE A 60 17.95 4.18 1.43
N GLY A 61 16.99 3.60 2.12
CA GLY A 61 16.89 2.17 2.36
C GLY A 61 16.07 1.43 1.29
N VAL A 62 15.08 2.10 0.70
CA VAL A 62 14.16 1.50 -0.29
C VAL A 62 13.85 2.48 -1.41
N VAL A 63 13.79 1.94 -2.64
CA VAL A 63 13.18 2.58 -3.79
C VAL A 63 12.02 1.70 -4.25
N GLN A 64 10.79 2.22 -4.19
CA GLN A 64 9.56 1.56 -4.61
C GLN A 64 9.05 2.20 -5.91
N THR A 65 8.67 1.37 -6.89
CA THR A 65 8.06 1.81 -8.14
C THR A 65 6.55 1.61 -8.14
N ARG A 66 5.83 2.28 -9.04
CA ARG A 66 4.39 2.17 -9.18
C ARG A 66 4.00 0.85 -9.84
N TRP A 67 2.95 0.20 -9.33
CA TRP A 67 2.38 -0.95 -10.02
C TRP A 67 1.53 -0.50 -11.21
N GLY A 68 1.67 -1.21 -12.33
CA GLY A 68 0.77 -1.14 -13.45
C GLY A 68 -0.08 -2.41 -13.54
N HIS A 69 -1.07 -2.39 -14.44
CA HIS A 69 -2.05 -3.48 -14.54
C HIS A 69 -2.22 -3.93 -15.98
N ILE A 70 -1.63 -5.10 -16.35
CA ILE A 70 -1.61 -5.63 -17.71
C ILE A 70 -3.02 -5.96 -18.17
N ASN A 71 -3.80 -6.62 -17.31
CA ASN A 71 -5.12 -7.15 -17.61
C ASN A 71 -6.27 -6.29 -17.09
N LYS A 72 -6.05 -4.98 -16.84
CA LYS A 72 -7.07 -4.07 -16.27
C LYS A 72 -8.40 -4.06 -17.06
N ASN A 73 -8.35 -4.26 -18.36
CA ASN A 73 -9.54 -4.24 -19.23
C ASN A 73 -10.20 -5.61 -19.41
N TYR A 74 -9.72 -6.67 -18.74
CA TYR A 74 -10.23 -8.03 -18.90
C TYR A 74 -11.68 -8.20 -18.42
N SER A 75 -12.04 -7.61 -17.27
CA SER A 75 -13.38 -7.72 -16.67
C SER A 75 -13.71 -6.50 -15.82
N LEU A 76 -14.98 -6.39 -15.39
CA LEU A 76 -15.37 -5.38 -14.40
C LEU A 76 -14.56 -5.52 -13.11
N LEU A 77 -14.34 -6.75 -12.62
CA LEU A 77 -13.55 -7.04 -11.44
C LEU A 77 -12.12 -6.48 -11.54
N THR A 78 -11.45 -6.69 -12.69
CA THR A 78 -10.10 -6.18 -12.89
C THR A 78 -10.07 -4.65 -13.01
N LYS A 79 -11.08 -4.04 -13.62
CA LYS A 79 -11.19 -2.57 -13.69
C LYS A 79 -11.35 -1.93 -12.32
N VAL A 80 -12.22 -2.50 -11.46
CA VAL A 80 -12.42 -2.00 -10.08
C VAL A 80 -11.12 -2.12 -9.26
N GLN A 81 -10.43 -3.24 -9.36
CA GLN A 81 -9.14 -3.44 -8.68
C GLN A 81 -8.09 -2.45 -9.17
N ALA A 82 -7.94 -2.28 -10.49
CA ALA A 82 -7.02 -1.31 -11.07
C ALA A 82 -7.31 0.10 -10.54
N PHE A 83 -8.56 0.52 -10.56
CA PHE A 83 -8.98 1.84 -10.11
C PHE A 83 -8.64 2.11 -8.63
N ALA A 84 -8.89 1.13 -7.76
CA ALA A 84 -8.55 1.23 -6.34
C ALA A 84 -7.03 1.29 -6.10
N LEU A 85 -6.25 0.45 -6.80
CA LEU A 85 -4.80 0.44 -6.70
C LEU A 85 -4.16 1.70 -7.30
N ASP A 86 -4.69 2.19 -8.42
CA ASP A 86 -4.25 3.45 -9.02
C ASP A 86 -4.37 4.61 -8.04
N ALA A 87 -5.48 4.70 -7.28
CA ALA A 87 -5.65 5.70 -6.24
C ALA A 87 -4.64 5.52 -5.08
N HIS A 88 -4.40 4.28 -4.66
CA HIS A 88 -3.39 3.99 -3.64
C HIS A 88 -2.00 4.47 -4.07
N PHE A 89 -1.57 4.15 -5.29
CA PHE A 89 -0.24 4.49 -5.78
C PHE A 89 -0.07 5.98 -6.10
N THR A 90 -1.08 6.63 -6.70
CA THR A 90 -0.99 8.02 -7.17
C THR A 90 -1.32 9.05 -6.08
N LEU A 91 -2.20 8.72 -5.14
CA LEU A 91 -2.58 9.64 -4.07
C LEU A 91 -1.87 9.32 -2.75
N GLU A 92 -2.03 8.09 -2.26
CA GLU A 92 -1.56 7.76 -0.90
C GLU A 92 -0.04 7.65 -0.83
N GLN A 93 0.59 6.87 -1.72
CA GLN A 93 2.04 6.69 -1.72
C GLN A 93 2.75 8.00 -2.06
N VAL A 94 2.31 8.71 -3.11
CA VAL A 94 2.86 10.01 -3.51
C VAL A 94 2.68 11.03 -2.39
N GLY A 95 1.45 11.15 -1.85
CA GLY A 95 1.14 12.12 -0.81
C GLY A 95 1.96 11.92 0.46
N ARG A 96 2.13 10.68 0.91
CA ARG A 96 2.95 10.36 2.08
C ARG A 96 4.44 10.60 1.81
N ASN A 97 4.95 10.11 0.68
CA ASN A 97 6.37 10.23 0.33
C ASN A 97 6.79 11.68 0.13
N SER A 98 5.98 12.50 -0.56
CA SER A 98 6.29 13.93 -0.82
C SER A 98 6.40 14.77 0.45
N LYS A 99 5.80 14.34 1.56
CA LYS A 99 5.84 15.00 2.86
C LYS A 99 6.80 14.34 3.86
N GLY A 100 7.56 13.34 3.43
CA GLY A 100 8.48 12.59 4.28
C GLY A 100 7.79 11.75 5.35
N HIS A 101 6.52 11.37 5.12
CA HIS A 101 5.81 10.42 5.97
C HIS A 101 6.13 8.98 5.57
N PHE A 102 5.86 8.05 6.49
CA PHE A 102 6.11 6.64 6.25
C PHE A 102 5.27 6.13 5.09
N ILE A 103 5.93 5.43 4.18
CA ILE A 103 5.32 4.66 3.10
C ILE A 103 5.68 3.18 3.29
N ASN A 104 4.97 2.30 2.64
CA ASN A 104 5.34 0.88 2.63
C ASN A 104 6.01 0.49 1.31
N PHE A 105 6.94 -0.44 1.41
CA PHE A 105 7.28 -1.34 0.32
C PHE A 105 6.09 -2.28 0.11
N ASN A 106 5.64 -2.43 -1.11
CA ASN A 106 4.39 -3.15 -1.41
C ASN A 106 4.65 -4.64 -1.73
N GLY A 107 5.68 -5.22 -1.14
CA GLY A 107 6.04 -6.62 -1.29
C GLY A 107 6.81 -6.97 -2.56
N THR A 108 6.76 -6.11 -3.58
CA THR A 108 7.32 -6.36 -4.91
C THR A 108 7.59 -5.05 -5.66
N ALA A 109 8.24 -5.12 -6.82
CA ALA A 109 8.54 -3.99 -7.70
C ALA A 109 9.30 -2.86 -6.96
N GLY A 110 10.32 -3.23 -6.21
CA GLY A 110 11.19 -2.27 -5.55
C GLY A 110 12.54 -2.85 -5.19
N VAL A 111 13.44 -1.95 -4.82
CA VAL A 111 14.82 -2.28 -4.44
C VAL A 111 15.05 -1.90 -2.99
N TRP A 112 15.65 -2.79 -2.25
CA TRP A 112 16.14 -2.57 -0.89
C TRP A 112 17.66 -2.43 -0.86
N ARG A 113 18.16 -1.51 -0.06
CA ARG A 113 19.56 -1.57 0.39
C ARG A 113 19.71 -2.74 1.37
N ARG A 114 20.64 -3.67 1.10
CA ARG A 114 20.89 -4.84 1.97
C ARG A 114 21.15 -4.43 3.42
N ALA A 115 21.95 -3.39 3.64
CA ALA A 115 22.25 -2.87 4.98
C ALA A 115 20.96 -2.42 5.71
N CYS A 116 20.00 -1.82 5.01
CA CYS A 116 18.72 -1.44 5.58
C CYS A 116 17.92 -2.66 6.06
N ILE A 117 17.83 -3.73 5.25
CA ILE A 117 17.13 -4.97 5.63
C ILE A 117 17.76 -5.55 6.91
N LEU A 118 19.08 -5.64 6.95
CA LEU A 118 19.79 -6.23 8.08
C LEU A 118 19.67 -5.36 9.34
N ASP A 119 19.85 -4.04 9.20
CA ASP A 119 19.68 -3.11 10.32
C ASP A 119 18.26 -3.13 10.86
N ALA A 120 17.23 -3.19 9.99
CA ALA A 120 15.83 -3.29 10.41
C ALA A 120 15.46 -4.64 11.07
N GLY A 121 16.38 -5.62 11.15
CA GLY A 121 16.19 -6.92 11.79
C GLY A 121 15.73 -8.02 10.84
N ASN A 122 15.91 -7.82 9.51
CA ASN A 122 15.58 -8.80 8.47
C ASN A 122 14.06 -9.09 8.38
N TRP A 123 13.69 -10.01 7.52
CA TRP A 123 12.30 -10.43 7.31
C TRP A 123 11.76 -11.24 8.51
N GLU A 124 10.61 -10.87 9.02
CA GLU A 124 9.88 -11.58 10.07
C GLU A 124 8.57 -12.12 9.51
N GLY A 125 8.19 -13.32 9.89
CA GLY A 125 7.00 -14.02 9.37
C GLY A 125 5.84 -14.08 10.37
N ASP A 126 5.80 -13.16 11.32
CA ASP A 126 4.79 -13.08 12.39
C ASP A 126 3.58 -12.21 12.00
N THR A 127 3.61 -11.59 10.83
CA THR A 127 2.49 -10.87 10.22
C THR A 127 2.27 -11.34 8.79
N LEU A 128 1.04 -11.22 8.28
CA LEU A 128 0.72 -11.61 6.89
C LEU A 128 1.22 -10.62 5.83
N THR A 129 1.67 -9.44 6.25
CA THR A 129 2.27 -8.41 5.38
C THR A 129 3.66 -8.08 5.92
N GLU A 130 4.61 -8.97 5.62
CA GLU A 130 6.02 -8.88 6.01
C GLU A 130 6.71 -7.64 5.44
N ASP A 131 6.22 -7.18 4.31
CA ASP A 131 6.65 -5.97 3.61
C ASP A 131 6.33 -4.70 4.40
N LEU A 132 5.09 -4.59 4.88
CA LEU A 132 4.63 -3.49 5.74
C LEU A 132 5.39 -3.49 7.08
N ASP A 133 5.57 -4.67 7.68
CA ASP A 133 6.32 -4.85 8.91
C ASP A 133 7.76 -4.33 8.79
N LEU A 134 8.51 -4.85 7.81
CA LEU A 134 9.90 -4.44 7.59
C LEU A 134 10.00 -2.95 7.22
N SER A 135 9.04 -2.43 6.43
CA SER A 135 8.99 -1.02 6.05
C SER A 135 8.89 -0.10 7.27
N TYR A 136 8.02 -0.44 8.22
CA TYR A 136 7.89 0.34 9.44
C TYR A 136 9.12 0.22 10.34
N ARG A 137 9.69 -0.99 10.50
CA ARG A 137 10.90 -1.19 11.29
C ARG A 137 12.08 -0.41 10.74
N ALA A 138 12.25 -0.37 9.43
CA ALA A 138 13.30 0.38 8.77
C ALA A 138 13.14 1.90 8.97
N GLN A 139 11.95 2.44 8.74
CA GLN A 139 11.70 3.88 8.86
C GLN A 139 11.72 4.36 10.33
N LEU A 140 11.38 3.51 11.29
CA LEU A 140 11.59 3.77 12.71
C LEU A 140 13.07 3.84 13.10
N LYS A 141 13.97 3.31 12.28
CA LYS A 141 15.44 3.46 12.37
C LYS A 141 15.98 4.58 11.48
N SER A 142 15.11 5.47 11.02
CA SER A 142 15.45 6.64 10.21
C SER A 142 15.86 6.35 8.77
N TRP A 143 15.68 5.13 8.26
CA TRP A 143 15.85 4.86 6.85
C TRP A 143 14.78 5.59 6.04
N LYS A 144 15.19 6.25 4.95
CA LYS A 144 14.29 6.94 4.02
C LYS A 144 13.85 6.01 2.91
N PHE A 145 12.60 6.17 2.49
CA PHE A 145 12.03 5.45 1.36
C PHE A 145 11.74 6.45 0.24
N LYS A 146 12.09 6.06 -0.99
CA LYS A 146 11.80 6.83 -2.20
C LYS A 146 10.73 6.11 -3.02
N TYR A 147 9.68 6.84 -3.35
CA TYR A 147 8.66 6.35 -4.27
C TYR A 147 8.82 7.00 -5.64
N LEU A 148 8.76 6.19 -6.71
CA LEU A 148 8.88 6.62 -8.10
C LEU A 148 7.55 6.36 -8.80
N GLU A 149 6.72 7.39 -8.91
CA GLU A 149 5.41 7.33 -9.56
C GLU A 149 5.53 7.08 -11.07
N ASP A 150 6.53 7.71 -11.71
CA ASP A 150 6.72 7.67 -13.16
C ASP A 150 7.34 6.35 -13.66
N VAL A 151 7.89 5.53 -12.77
CA VAL A 151 8.43 4.21 -13.12
C VAL A 151 7.37 3.15 -12.84
N GLU A 152 6.70 2.73 -13.91
CA GLU A 152 5.66 1.71 -13.84
C GLU A 152 6.22 0.30 -13.97
N THR A 153 5.77 -0.61 -13.11
CA THR A 153 6.08 -2.04 -13.20
C THR A 153 4.77 -2.81 -13.31
N PRO A 154 4.39 -3.23 -14.54
CA PRO A 154 3.12 -3.90 -14.79
C PRO A 154 3.06 -5.31 -14.18
N ALA A 155 1.86 -5.69 -13.70
CA ALA A 155 1.56 -7.02 -13.19
C ALA A 155 0.12 -7.43 -13.52
N GLU A 156 -0.24 -8.67 -13.24
CA GLU A 156 -1.60 -9.17 -13.42
C GLU A 156 -2.46 -8.94 -12.16
N LEU A 157 -3.72 -8.58 -12.39
CA LEU A 157 -4.74 -8.52 -11.34
C LEU A 157 -5.48 -9.85 -11.27
N PRO A 158 -5.92 -10.29 -10.07
CA PRO A 158 -6.80 -11.44 -9.93
C PRO A 158 -8.06 -11.34 -10.80
N VAL A 159 -8.28 -12.35 -11.65
CA VAL A 159 -9.41 -12.36 -12.58
C VAL A 159 -10.64 -13.05 -11.99
N VAL A 160 -10.49 -13.78 -10.88
CA VAL A 160 -11.59 -14.47 -10.18
C VAL A 160 -11.80 -13.89 -8.79
N ILE A 161 -13.05 -13.75 -8.38
CA ILE A 161 -13.43 -13.11 -7.12
C ILE A 161 -12.85 -13.83 -5.87
N SER A 162 -12.71 -15.15 -5.92
CA SER A 162 -12.13 -15.92 -4.81
C SER A 162 -10.66 -15.58 -4.57
N ALA A 163 -9.88 -15.38 -5.64
CA ALA A 163 -8.49 -14.96 -5.54
C ALA A 163 -8.38 -13.51 -5.02
N ALA A 164 -9.21 -12.60 -5.56
CA ALA A 164 -9.28 -11.22 -5.08
C ALA A 164 -9.66 -11.14 -3.59
N ARG A 165 -10.67 -11.90 -3.14
CA ARG A 165 -11.05 -11.99 -1.72
C ARG A 165 -9.91 -12.50 -0.85
N SER A 166 -9.21 -13.55 -1.27
CA SER A 166 -8.08 -14.09 -0.52
C SER A 166 -6.93 -13.09 -0.42
N GLN A 167 -6.67 -12.32 -1.48
CA GLN A 167 -5.67 -11.27 -1.48
C GLN A 167 -6.05 -10.14 -0.53
N GLN A 168 -7.28 -9.62 -0.62
CA GLN A 168 -7.81 -8.56 0.24
C GLN A 168 -7.85 -8.99 1.71
N PHE A 169 -8.21 -10.25 1.99
CA PHE A 169 -8.17 -10.79 3.35
C PHE A 169 -6.75 -10.74 3.93
N ARG A 170 -5.74 -11.18 3.17
CA ARG A 170 -4.34 -11.12 3.63
C ARG A 170 -3.89 -9.68 3.90
N TRP A 171 -4.21 -8.74 3.01
CA TRP A 171 -3.82 -7.35 3.17
C TRP A 171 -4.47 -6.70 4.38
N ASN A 172 -5.77 -6.88 4.56
CA ASN A 172 -6.49 -6.31 5.69
C ASN A 172 -6.07 -6.94 7.02
N LYS A 173 -5.95 -8.27 7.08
CA LYS A 173 -5.50 -8.96 8.29
C LYS A 173 -4.05 -8.57 8.63
N GLY A 174 -3.15 -8.58 7.65
CA GLY A 174 -1.76 -8.18 7.85
C GLY A 174 -1.63 -6.71 8.27
N GLY A 175 -2.46 -5.82 7.73
CA GLY A 175 -2.54 -4.42 8.20
C GLY A 175 -2.94 -4.33 9.69
N ALA A 176 -3.94 -5.09 10.12
CA ALA A 176 -4.36 -5.13 11.52
C ALA A 176 -3.28 -5.72 12.45
N GLU A 177 -2.60 -6.79 12.02
CA GLU A 177 -1.47 -7.38 12.75
C GLU A 177 -0.32 -6.37 12.88
N ASN A 178 -0.02 -5.65 11.80
CA ASN A 178 0.99 -4.60 11.82
C ASN A 178 0.60 -3.40 12.69
N PHE A 179 -0.67 -3.01 12.74
CA PHE A 179 -1.13 -2.01 13.68
C PHE A 179 -0.85 -2.43 15.13
N GLN A 180 -1.20 -3.64 15.51
CA GLN A 180 -0.94 -4.15 16.86
C GLN A 180 0.55 -4.17 17.19
N LYS A 181 1.40 -4.56 16.24
CA LYS A 181 2.85 -4.68 16.41
C LYS A 181 3.54 -3.30 16.44
N MET A 182 3.12 -2.35 15.60
CA MET A 182 3.86 -1.12 15.32
C MET A 182 3.30 0.13 16.00
N ALA A 183 2.00 0.19 16.33
CA ALA A 183 1.39 1.43 16.85
C ALA A 183 2.12 1.99 18.07
N ARG A 184 2.41 1.14 19.06
CA ARG A 184 3.15 1.55 20.26
C ARG A 184 4.59 1.98 19.96
N ARG A 185 5.26 1.31 18.98
CA ARG A 185 6.62 1.65 18.57
C ARG A 185 6.67 3.02 17.90
N VAL A 186 5.71 3.29 17.00
CA VAL A 186 5.55 4.59 16.33
C VAL A 186 5.30 5.69 17.34
N LEU A 187 4.36 5.52 18.28
CA LEU A 187 4.03 6.50 19.31
C LEU A 187 5.23 6.84 20.22
N LYS A 188 5.99 5.82 20.61
CA LYS A 188 7.14 5.97 21.52
C LYS A 188 8.42 6.46 20.83
N SER A 189 8.50 6.49 19.52
CA SER A 189 9.69 6.94 18.80
C SER A 189 9.93 8.42 19.02
N ASN A 190 11.15 8.79 19.42
CA ASN A 190 11.55 10.19 19.61
C ASN A 190 12.05 10.85 18.32
N HIS A 191 12.35 10.05 17.29
CA HIS A 191 12.88 10.53 16.00
C HIS A 191 11.78 10.84 14.98
N VAL A 192 10.56 10.36 15.22
CA VAL A 192 9.42 10.55 14.32
C VAL A 192 8.60 11.76 14.73
N SER A 193 8.35 12.67 13.79
CA SER A 193 7.54 13.87 14.04
C SER A 193 6.09 13.50 14.40
N SER A 194 5.41 14.35 15.18
CA SER A 194 4.01 14.14 15.57
C SER A 194 3.09 13.98 14.35
N LYS A 195 3.32 14.75 13.29
CA LYS A 195 2.57 14.63 12.02
C LYS A 195 2.76 13.25 11.41
N THR A 196 4.00 12.78 11.30
CA THR A 196 4.29 11.45 10.76
C THR A 196 3.71 10.33 11.63
N LYS A 197 3.70 10.48 12.97
CA LYS A 197 3.03 9.52 13.87
C LYS A 197 1.54 9.42 13.57
N ILE A 198 0.84 10.54 13.41
CA ILE A 198 -0.59 10.56 13.06
C ILE A 198 -0.82 9.86 11.72
N HIS A 199 -0.08 10.25 10.67
CA HIS A 199 -0.18 9.62 9.36
C HIS A 199 0.10 8.13 9.39
N SER A 200 1.10 7.69 10.15
CA SER A 200 1.45 6.28 10.32
C SER A 200 0.34 5.49 10.99
N LEU A 201 -0.27 6.04 12.05
CA LEU A 201 -1.39 5.39 12.73
C LEU A 201 -2.61 5.29 11.83
N LEU A 202 -2.97 6.36 11.11
CA LEU A 202 -4.08 6.34 10.15
C LEU A 202 -3.83 5.32 9.04
N HIS A 203 -2.59 5.23 8.54
CA HIS A 203 -2.21 4.23 7.53
C HIS A 203 -2.37 2.80 8.06
N LEU A 204 -1.86 2.50 9.26
CA LEU A 204 -1.99 1.18 9.87
C LEU A 204 -3.44 0.83 10.25
N LEU A 205 -4.26 1.84 10.58
CA LEU A 205 -5.69 1.68 10.89
C LEU A 205 -6.57 1.51 9.63
N ASN A 206 -6.02 1.62 8.42
CA ASN A 206 -6.80 1.49 7.19
C ASN A 206 -7.63 0.18 7.14
N SER A 207 -7.12 -0.91 7.71
CA SER A 207 -7.83 -2.18 7.82
C SER A 207 -9.12 -2.11 8.68
N THR A 208 -9.27 -1.10 9.55
CA THR A 208 -10.48 -0.89 10.38
C THR A 208 -11.62 -0.25 9.60
N MET A 209 -11.39 0.22 8.39
CA MET A 209 -12.40 0.90 7.56
C MET A 209 -13.64 0.02 7.36
N PHE A 210 -13.48 -1.26 7.07
CA PHE A 210 -14.60 -2.19 6.89
C PHE A 210 -15.43 -2.38 8.16
N LEU A 211 -14.77 -2.46 9.33
CA LEU A 211 -15.46 -2.50 10.62
C LEU A 211 -16.23 -1.21 10.86
N ASN A 212 -15.65 -0.06 10.58
CA ASN A 212 -16.30 1.24 10.74
C ASN A 212 -17.51 1.37 9.81
N ILE A 213 -17.42 0.96 8.54
CA ILE A 213 -18.56 0.94 7.61
C ILE A 213 -19.68 0.06 8.14
N PHE A 214 -19.35 -1.14 8.63
CA PHE A 214 -20.32 -2.07 9.21
C PHE A 214 -21.01 -1.47 10.45
N LEU A 215 -20.25 -0.87 11.37
CA LEU A 215 -20.78 -0.21 12.55
C LEU A 215 -21.68 0.98 12.17
N VAL A 216 -21.28 1.81 11.22
CA VAL A 216 -22.08 2.92 10.71
C VAL A 216 -23.40 2.41 10.12
N ALA A 217 -23.36 1.32 9.34
CA ALA A 217 -24.57 0.73 8.76
C ALA A 217 -25.55 0.25 9.86
N ILE A 218 -25.08 -0.44 10.90
CA ILE A 218 -25.91 -0.89 12.03
C ILE A 218 -26.45 0.31 12.81
N LEU A 219 -25.58 1.27 13.16
CA LEU A 219 -25.95 2.42 13.99
C LEU A 219 -26.82 3.42 13.24
N SER A 220 -26.86 3.39 11.91
CA SER A 220 -27.70 4.29 11.11
C SER A 220 -29.19 4.10 11.40
N ILE A 221 -29.65 2.88 11.70
CA ILE A 221 -31.07 2.59 12.00
C ILE A 221 -31.52 3.28 13.29
N PRO A 222 -30.90 3.05 14.48
CA PRO A 222 -31.28 3.76 15.69
C PRO A 222 -31.05 5.29 15.58
N MET A 223 -30.04 5.73 14.81
CA MET A 223 -29.80 7.17 14.59
C MET A 223 -30.93 7.86 13.84
N LEU A 224 -31.57 7.18 12.88
CA LEU A 224 -32.74 7.72 12.20
C LEU A 224 -33.92 7.91 13.18
N TYR A 225 -34.10 6.96 14.11
CA TYR A 225 -35.13 7.04 15.14
C TYR A 225 -34.88 8.21 16.07
N ILE A 226 -33.66 8.33 16.61
CA ILE A 226 -33.24 9.43 17.49
C ILE A 226 -33.42 10.80 16.80
N LYS A 227 -33.05 10.90 15.52
CA LYS A 227 -33.20 12.12 14.73
C LYS A 227 -34.65 12.61 14.66
N ASN A 228 -35.57 11.66 14.52
CA ASN A 228 -37.00 12.01 14.39
C ASN A 228 -37.66 12.30 15.75
N GLU A 229 -37.20 11.63 16.82
CA GLU A 229 -37.80 11.75 18.16
C GLU A 229 -37.29 12.98 18.93
N TYR A 230 -36.03 13.36 18.75
CA TYR A 230 -35.36 14.37 19.57
C TYR A 230 -35.02 15.63 18.74
N GLU A 231 -35.97 16.61 18.73
CA GLU A 231 -35.76 17.87 18.02
C GLU A 231 -34.56 18.68 18.56
N SER A 232 -34.23 18.53 19.84
CA SER A 232 -33.05 19.13 20.47
C SER A 232 -31.74 18.77 19.81
N LEU A 233 -31.64 17.62 19.11
CA LEU A 233 -30.46 17.15 18.40
C LEU A 233 -30.39 17.63 16.93
N LYS A 234 -31.31 18.45 16.49
CA LYS A 234 -31.37 18.95 15.11
C LYS A 234 -30.08 19.66 14.69
N GLY A 235 -29.50 20.48 15.57
CA GLY A 235 -28.21 21.14 15.32
C GLY A 235 -27.05 20.15 15.11
N TYR A 236 -26.98 19.10 15.91
CA TYR A 236 -26.01 18.03 15.75
C TYR A 236 -26.14 17.35 14.38
N PHE A 237 -27.35 16.99 13.94
CA PHE A 237 -27.55 16.35 12.63
C PHE A 237 -27.25 17.27 11.45
N ILE A 238 -27.49 18.59 11.60
CA ILE A 238 -27.08 19.59 10.60
C ILE A 238 -25.54 19.59 10.46
N VAL A 239 -24.81 19.64 11.57
CA VAL A 239 -23.34 19.58 11.55
C VAL A 239 -22.86 18.27 10.94
N MET A 240 -23.48 17.14 11.30
CA MET A 240 -23.14 15.84 10.73
C MET A 240 -23.39 15.75 9.22
N SER A 241 -24.32 16.54 8.67
CA SER A 241 -24.55 16.58 7.21
C SER A 241 -23.35 17.10 6.41
N PHE A 242 -22.42 17.83 7.02
CA PHE A 242 -21.15 18.23 6.40
C PHE A 242 -20.27 17.03 5.99
N PHE A 243 -20.51 15.84 6.54
CA PHE A 243 -19.84 14.62 6.04
C PHE A 243 -20.15 14.30 4.58
N VAL A 244 -21.24 14.83 4.00
CA VAL A 244 -21.51 14.74 2.56
C VAL A 244 -20.40 15.40 1.75
N VAL A 245 -19.72 16.43 2.29
CA VAL A 245 -18.57 17.08 1.65
C VAL A 245 -17.42 16.09 1.44
N SER A 246 -17.24 15.14 2.37
CA SER A 246 -16.20 14.09 2.23
C SER A 246 -16.40 13.26 0.96
N THR A 247 -17.65 12.94 0.60
CA THR A 247 -17.96 12.24 -0.65
C THR A 247 -17.51 13.04 -1.86
N GLY A 248 -17.77 14.37 -1.86
CA GLY A 248 -17.28 15.26 -2.91
C GLY A 248 -15.74 15.25 -3.01
N ILE A 249 -15.04 15.26 -1.88
CA ILE A 249 -13.57 15.18 -1.83
C ILE A 249 -13.09 13.85 -2.44
N PHE A 250 -13.74 12.72 -2.13
CA PHE A 250 -13.41 11.44 -2.75
C PHE A 250 -13.53 11.49 -4.27
N PHE A 251 -14.62 12.04 -4.80
CA PHE A 251 -14.78 12.19 -6.25
C PHE A 251 -13.68 13.05 -6.87
N VAL A 252 -13.28 14.14 -6.24
CA VAL A 252 -12.18 15.00 -6.71
C VAL A 252 -10.85 14.22 -6.69
N CYS A 253 -10.56 13.47 -5.62
CA CYS A 253 -9.36 12.64 -5.52
C CYS A 253 -9.31 11.58 -6.62
N TYR A 254 -10.40 10.84 -6.82
CA TYR A 254 -10.47 9.82 -7.87
C TYR A 254 -10.44 10.42 -9.28
N TRP A 255 -11.03 11.59 -9.49
CA TRP A 255 -10.89 12.31 -10.76
C TRP A 255 -9.44 12.72 -11.02
N TYR A 256 -8.74 13.20 -10.00
CA TYR A 256 -7.33 13.55 -10.10
C TYR A 256 -6.49 12.33 -10.50
N THR A 257 -6.68 11.19 -9.84
CA THR A 257 -6.02 9.91 -10.18
C THR A 257 -6.31 9.51 -11.62
N PHE A 258 -7.59 9.54 -12.02
CA PHE A 258 -7.98 9.21 -13.39
C PHE A 258 -7.28 10.12 -14.42
N LYS A 259 -7.27 11.43 -14.16
CA LYS A 259 -6.63 12.41 -15.03
C LYS A 259 -5.12 12.19 -15.11
N SER A 260 -4.45 11.89 -14.01
CA SER A 260 -3.01 11.66 -13.95
C SER A 260 -2.60 10.42 -14.77
N ILE A 261 -3.35 9.34 -14.66
CA ILE A 261 -2.99 8.05 -15.28
C ILE A 261 -3.52 7.91 -16.71
N TYR A 262 -4.75 8.38 -16.98
CA TYR A 262 -5.44 8.17 -18.24
C TYR A 262 -5.56 9.43 -19.11
N GLY A 263 -5.19 10.61 -18.61
CA GLY A 263 -5.18 11.88 -19.36
C GLY A 263 -6.57 12.40 -19.75
N GLY A 264 -7.66 11.85 -19.20
CA GLY A 264 -9.03 12.16 -19.59
C GLY A 264 -9.64 13.38 -18.89
N GLY A 265 -10.67 13.97 -19.51
CA GLY A 265 -11.50 15.04 -18.93
C GLY A 265 -12.63 14.49 -18.03
N VAL A 266 -13.37 15.40 -17.37
CA VAL A 266 -14.47 15.07 -16.45
C VAL A 266 -15.54 14.19 -17.10
N LYS A 267 -15.90 14.42 -18.36
CA LYS A 267 -16.89 13.58 -19.07
C LYS A 267 -16.44 12.12 -19.22
N GLN A 268 -15.16 11.91 -19.52
CA GLN A 268 -14.57 10.57 -19.61
C GLN A 268 -14.52 9.90 -18.25
N PHE A 269 -14.19 10.65 -17.22
CA PHE A 269 -14.20 10.17 -15.83
C PHE A 269 -15.61 9.74 -15.38
N ILE A 270 -16.65 10.56 -15.64
CA ILE A 270 -18.04 10.20 -15.32
C ILE A 270 -18.45 8.94 -16.09
N LYS A 271 -18.09 8.82 -17.37
CA LYS A 271 -18.32 7.60 -18.15
C LYS A 271 -17.59 6.39 -17.57
N TYR A 272 -16.35 6.59 -17.10
CA TYR A 272 -15.55 5.54 -16.47
C TYR A 272 -16.17 5.05 -15.16
N ILE A 273 -16.56 5.98 -14.27
CA ILE A 273 -17.27 5.63 -13.01
C ILE A 273 -18.64 5.01 -13.29
N GLY A 274 -19.37 5.49 -14.28
CA GLY A 274 -20.68 4.94 -14.64
C GLY A 274 -20.66 3.51 -15.20
N MET A 275 -19.47 2.93 -15.38
CA MET A 275 -19.31 1.51 -15.71
C MET A 275 -19.26 0.60 -14.46
N PHE A 276 -19.17 1.17 -13.29
CA PHE A 276 -19.19 0.50 -11.97
C PHE A 276 -20.53 0.64 -11.28
#